data_7387fd1817d93c44282372543ace7987
#
_entry.id   7387fd1817d93c44282372543ace7987
#
_cell.length_a   1.000
_cell.length_b   1.000
_cell.length_c   1.000
_cell.angle_alpha   90.00
_cell.angle_beta   90.00
_cell.angle_gamma   90.00
#
_symmetry.space_group_name_H-M   'P 1'
#
loop_
_entity.id
_entity.type
_entity.pdbx_description
1 polymer ?
#
loop_
_entity_poly.entity_id
_entity_poly.type
_entity_poly.pdbx_seq_one_letter_code
_entity_poly.pdbx_strand_id
1 'polypeptide(L)'
;MKNIYSPSFRSMSRGLALTLGLLLALLLSLPSYAQDGQSKVPINRTISGFTLGVTTPAEARAIIQRQGGKIIAEEGAQNGGDDGGYAFTGFKYARRPTSLITLHFYKGHPRKIAFVFDKLDVLEQIESELENKYGMMAEGKETSKMKSKVIFDAFTFLEVVRRFEYEGHVGFDHAYIAYTDAELDRARLAEKESEI
;
A
#
# COMPACT_ATOMS: atom_id res chain seq x y z
N MET A 1 -46.05 62.05 -21.75
CA MET A 1 -44.93 61.45 -22.45
C MET A 1 -43.88 61.09 -21.44
N LYS A 2 -43.76 59.78 -21.08
CA LYS A 2 -42.74 59.28 -20.13
C LYS A 2 -41.75 58.41 -20.90
N ASN A 3 -40.51 58.90 -20.98
CA ASN A 3 -39.40 58.14 -21.55
C ASN A 3 -38.98 57.02 -20.60
N ILE A 4 -39.03 55.75 -21.05
CA ILE A 4 -38.55 54.58 -20.36
C ILE A 4 -37.13 54.35 -20.84
N TYR A 5 -36.14 54.53 -19.93
CA TYR A 5 -34.73 54.13 -20.15
C TYR A 5 -34.60 52.65 -20.07
N SER A 6 -34.13 52.00 -21.12
CA SER A 6 -33.74 50.62 -21.19
C SER A 6 -32.24 50.49 -20.79
N PRO A 7 -31.85 49.73 -19.76
CA PRO A 7 -30.44 49.54 -19.46
C PRO A 7 -29.86 48.51 -20.44
N SER A 8 -28.70 48.84 -21.02
CA SER A 8 -27.99 48.02 -22.00
C SER A 8 -27.38 46.77 -21.35
N PHE A 9 -27.83 45.62 -21.80
CA PHE A 9 -27.40 44.26 -21.37
C PHE A 9 -26.00 43.84 -21.89
N ARG A 10 -25.15 44.76 -22.37
CA ARG A 10 -23.90 44.44 -23.06
C ARG A 10 -22.63 44.38 -22.18
N SER A 11 -22.71 44.75 -20.90
CA SER A 11 -21.46 44.76 -20.06
C SER A 11 -21.26 43.55 -19.15
N MET A 12 -22.28 42.69 -18.95
CA MET A 12 -22.17 41.56 -18.03
C MET A 12 -21.46 40.31 -18.61
N SER A 13 -21.37 40.16 -19.94
CA SER A 13 -20.80 38.96 -20.54
C SER A 13 -19.26 38.92 -20.54
N ARG A 14 -18.60 40.10 -20.52
CA ARG A 14 -17.12 40.13 -20.51
C ARG A 14 -16.50 39.84 -19.16
N GLY A 15 -17.17 40.18 -18.07
CA GLY A 15 -16.70 39.87 -16.71
C GLY A 15 -16.77 38.36 -16.38
N LEU A 16 -17.85 37.70 -16.83
CA LEU A 16 -18.05 36.28 -16.57
C LEU A 16 -17.06 35.42 -17.35
N ALA A 17 -16.72 35.78 -18.57
CA ALA A 17 -15.74 35.04 -19.37
C ALA A 17 -14.30 35.15 -18.82
N LEU A 18 -13.95 36.34 -18.28
CA LEU A 18 -12.64 36.58 -17.66
C LEU A 18 -12.49 35.81 -16.32
N THR A 19 -13.53 35.77 -15.50
CA THR A 19 -13.49 35.02 -14.23
C THR A 19 -13.45 33.50 -14.43
N LEU A 20 -14.20 32.99 -15.43
CA LEU A 20 -14.17 31.58 -15.79
C LEU A 20 -12.81 31.15 -16.36
N GLY A 21 -12.20 32.00 -17.20
CA GLY A 21 -10.87 31.77 -17.75
C GLY A 21 -9.77 31.76 -16.67
N LEU A 22 -9.88 32.67 -15.68
CA LEU A 22 -8.94 32.75 -14.57
C LEU A 22 -9.06 31.53 -13.62
N LEU A 23 -10.29 31.07 -13.38
CA LEU A 23 -10.56 29.87 -12.57
C LEU A 23 -10.03 28.60 -13.25
N LEU A 24 -10.20 28.48 -14.57
CA LEU A 24 -9.68 27.37 -15.36
C LEU A 24 -8.16 27.38 -15.41
N ALA A 25 -7.53 28.54 -15.53
CA ALA A 25 -6.07 28.70 -15.47
C ALA A 25 -5.50 28.36 -14.09
N LEU A 26 -6.23 28.72 -13.01
CA LEU A 26 -5.85 28.34 -11.65
C LEU A 26 -5.95 26.82 -11.41
N LEU A 27 -6.94 26.16 -12.01
CA LEU A 27 -7.08 24.69 -11.93
C LEU A 27 -6.01 23.96 -12.76
N LEU A 28 -5.52 24.58 -13.84
CA LEU A 28 -4.42 24.03 -14.65
C LEU A 28 -3.03 24.33 -14.07
N SER A 29 -2.93 25.32 -13.18
CA SER A 29 -1.69 25.70 -12.50
C SER A 29 -1.55 25.11 -11.10
N LEU A 30 -2.47 24.23 -10.68
CA LEU A 30 -2.17 23.35 -9.54
C LEU A 30 -0.90 22.60 -9.93
N PRO A 31 0.22 22.77 -9.16
CA PRO A 31 1.38 21.97 -9.42
C PRO A 31 0.88 20.55 -9.44
N SER A 32 1.14 19.83 -10.54
CA SER A 32 1.15 18.39 -10.49
C SER A 32 2.20 18.09 -9.45
N TYR A 33 1.80 18.00 -8.19
CA TYR A 33 2.54 17.19 -7.25
C TYR A 33 2.53 15.83 -7.94
N ALA A 34 3.62 15.54 -8.65
CA ALA A 34 3.90 14.22 -9.09
C ALA A 34 3.62 13.39 -7.85
N GLN A 35 2.61 12.55 -7.88
CA GLN A 35 2.26 11.71 -6.75
C GLN A 35 3.38 10.68 -6.69
N ASP A 36 4.52 11.12 -6.12
CA ASP A 36 5.64 10.24 -5.88
C ASP A 36 5.08 9.05 -5.11
N GLY A 37 5.36 7.85 -5.63
CA GLY A 37 4.80 6.61 -5.10
C GLY A 37 3.45 6.16 -5.68
N GLN A 38 2.82 6.92 -6.60
CA GLN A 38 1.64 6.38 -7.29
C GLN A 38 2.05 5.40 -8.38
N SER A 39 1.49 4.20 -8.34
CA SER A 39 1.76 3.17 -9.34
C SER A 39 1.20 3.54 -10.71
N LYS A 40 2.01 3.31 -11.77
CA LYS A 40 1.61 3.50 -13.17
C LYS A 40 0.65 2.42 -13.68
N VAL A 41 0.63 1.27 -13.04
CA VAL A 41 -0.23 0.13 -13.36
C VAL A 41 -0.79 -0.46 -12.07
N PRO A 42 -1.95 -1.15 -12.10
CA PRO A 42 -2.49 -1.77 -10.90
C PRO A 42 -1.48 -2.71 -10.24
N ILE A 43 -1.33 -2.58 -8.92
CA ILE A 43 -0.47 -3.45 -8.13
C ILE A 43 -1.13 -4.82 -8.04
N ASN A 44 -0.35 -5.88 -8.30
CA ASN A 44 -0.86 -7.23 -8.22
C ASN A 44 -1.26 -7.57 -6.78
N ARG A 45 -2.52 -7.96 -6.57
CA ARG A 45 -3.07 -8.34 -5.28
C ARG A 45 -2.98 -9.83 -4.97
N THR A 46 -2.63 -10.65 -5.99
CA THR A 46 -2.41 -12.09 -5.82
C THR A 46 -0.92 -12.38 -5.82
N ILE A 47 -0.37 -12.65 -4.65
CA ILE A 47 1.05 -12.83 -4.41
C ILE A 47 1.27 -14.23 -3.83
N SER A 48 2.08 -15.06 -4.48
CA SER A 48 2.38 -16.43 -4.06
C SER A 48 1.13 -17.30 -3.79
N GLY A 49 0.04 -17.01 -4.51
CA GLY A 49 -1.24 -17.72 -4.38
C GLY A 49 -2.21 -17.14 -3.35
N PHE A 50 -1.80 -16.14 -2.57
CA PHE A 50 -2.68 -15.42 -1.65
C PHE A 50 -3.23 -14.17 -2.34
N THR A 51 -4.53 -13.95 -2.27
CA THR A 51 -5.18 -12.73 -2.79
C THR A 51 -5.63 -11.84 -1.65
N LEU A 52 -5.09 -10.62 -1.57
CA LEU A 52 -5.50 -9.61 -0.58
C LEU A 52 -7.00 -9.37 -0.63
N GLY A 53 -7.64 -9.30 0.53
CA GLY A 53 -9.07 -9.07 0.68
C GLY A 53 -9.96 -10.26 0.30
N VAL A 54 -9.41 -11.39 -0.19
CA VAL A 54 -10.20 -12.51 -0.72
C VAL A 54 -9.88 -13.84 -0.04
N THR A 55 -8.60 -14.25 0.00
CA THR A 55 -8.20 -15.56 0.53
C THR A 55 -8.62 -15.71 2.00
N THR A 56 -9.38 -16.75 2.31
CA THR A 56 -9.76 -17.04 3.71
C THR A 56 -8.63 -17.69 4.50
N PRO A 57 -8.65 -17.70 5.85
CA PRO A 57 -7.64 -18.39 6.66
C PRO A 57 -7.50 -19.88 6.32
N ALA A 58 -8.61 -20.57 6.04
CA ALA A 58 -8.60 -21.98 5.66
C ALA A 58 -7.93 -22.21 4.30
N GLU A 59 -8.24 -21.39 3.32
CA GLU A 59 -7.59 -21.42 2.00
C GLU A 59 -6.11 -21.08 2.10
N ALA A 60 -5.73 -20.10 2.92
CA ALA A 60 -4.35 -19.74 3.15
C ALA A 60 -3.55 -20.92 3.73
N ARG A 61 -4.10 -21.62 4.74
CA ARG A 61 -3.50 -22.83 5.30
C ARG A 61 -3.31 -23.91 4.22
N ALA A 62 -4.33 -24.14 3.39
CA ALA A 62 -4.26 -25.11 2.29
C ALA A 62 -3.20 -24.72 1.23
N ILE A 63 -3.07 -23.43 0.91
CA ILE A 63 -2.04 -22.92 0.01
C ILE A 63 -0.65 -23.17 0.59
N ILE A 64 -0.44 -22.83 1.88
CA ILE A 64 0.84 -23.05 2.57
C ILE A 64 1.24 -24.52 2.51
N GLN A 65 0.34 -25.41 2.89
CA GLN A 65 0.60 -26.87 2.89
C GLN A 65 0.89 -27.40 1.48
N ARG A 66 0.09 -27.02 0.49
CA ARG A 66 0.24 -27.47 -0.91
C ARG A 66 1.57 -27.05 -1.53
N GLN A 67 2.09 -25.88 -1.14
CA GLN A 67 3.38 -25.38 -1.62
C GLN A 67 4.57 -25.84 -0.79
N GLY A 68 4.35 -26.75 0.19
CA GLY A 68 5.41 -27.29 1.04
C GLY A 68 5.89 -26.32 2.13
N GLY A 69 5.13 -25.28 2.40
CA GLY A 69 5.41 -24.33 3.47
C GLY A 69 5.15 -24.93 4.86
N LYS A 70 5.89 -24.44 5.86
CA LYS A 70 5.73 -24.83 7.25
C LYS A 70 5.23 -23.63 8.07
N ILE A 71 4.03 -23.74 8.65
CA ILE A 71 3.50 -22.76 9.61
C ILE A 71 4.33 -22.91 10.89
N ILE A 72 4.91 -21.80 11.34
CA ILE A 72 5.74 -21.72 12.56
C ILE A 72 5.05 -20.97 13.69
N ALA A 73 4.10 -20.07 13.34
CA ALA A 73 3.23 -19.43 14.31
C ALA A 73 1.85 -19.18 13.70
N GLU A 74 0.84 -19.23 14.55
CA GLU A 74 -0.55 -18.96 14.20
C GLU A 74 -1.19 -18.20 15.36
N GLU A 75 -1.77 -17.06 15.09
CA GLU A 75 -2.40 -16.19 16.07
C GLU A 75 -3.81 -15.83 15.61
N GLY A 76 -4.82 -16.08 16.46
CA GLY A 76 -6.21 -15.63 16.24
C GLY A 76 -6.96 -16.20 15.03
N ALA A 77 -6.27 -16.78 14.06
CA ALA A 77 -6.86 -17.17 12.75
C ALA A 77 -7.80 -18.38 12.83
N GLN A 78 -7.77 -19.16 13.94
CA GLN A 78 -8.63 -20.34 14.11
C GLN A 78 -10.06 -19.97 14.56
N ASN A 79 -10.25 -18.83 15.20
CA ASN A 79 -11.51 -18.45 15.84
C ASN A 79 -12.23 -17.32 15.12
N GLY A 80 -11.84 -16.98 13.88
CA GLY A 80 -12.40 -15.82 13.18
C GLY A 80 -12.09 -14.50 13.89
N GLY A 81 -11.04 -14.47 14.71
CA GLY A 81 -10.61 -13.26 15.40
C GLY A 81 -10.27 -12.16 14.40
N ASP A 82 -10.69 -10.96 14.73
CA ASP A 82 -10.62 -9.81 13.83
C ASP A 82 -9.18 -9.48 13.37
N ASP A 83 -8.18 -9.78 14.20
CA ASP A 83 -6.76 -9.58 13.92
C ASP A 83 -5.97 -10.88 14.13
N GLY A 84 -6.05 -11.82 13.21
CA GLY A 84 -5.26 -13.06 13.24
C GLY A 84 -4.15 -13.10 12.20
N GLY A 85 -3.34 -14.13 12.22
CA GLY A 85 -2.29 -14.29 11.22
C GLY A 85 -1.57 -15.62 11.22
N TYR A 86 -0.80 -15.82 10.15
CA TYR A 86 0.14 -16.91 10.00
C TYR A 86 1.56 -16.37 9.83
N ALA A 87 2.53 -17.00 10.49
CA ALA A 87 3.94 -16.90 10.14
C ALA A 87 4.40 -18.27 9.63
N PHE A 88 5.05 -18.29 8.47
CA PHE A 88 5.44 -19.53 7.80
C PHE A 88 6.69 -19.35 6.95
N THR A 89 7.34 -20.48 6.62
CA THR A 89 8.57 -20.57 5.84
C THR A 89 8.40 -21.47 4.63
N GLY A 90 9.44 -21.60 3.79
CA GLY A 90 9.45 -22.53 2.66
C GLY A 90 8.94 -21.94 1.35
N PHE A 91 8.69 -20.65 1.28
CA PHE A 91 8.21 -19.97 0.07
C PHE A 91 9.31 -19.15 -0.62
N LYS A 92 8.98 -18.73 -1.85
CA LYS A 92 9.80 -17.83 -2.64
C LYS A 92 8.98 -16.61 -3.06
N TYR A 93 9.60 -15.45 -3.05
CA TYR A 93 9.09 -14.24 -3.67
C TYR A 93 9.91 -13.94 -4.93
N ALA A 94 9.25 -13.80 -6.09
CA ALA A 94 9.92 -13.57 -7.38
C ALA A 94 11.11 -14.54 -7.62
N ARG A 95 10.91 -15.84 -7.34
CA ARG A 95 11.92 -16.93 -7.40
C ARG A 95 13.05 -16.86 -6.37
N ARG A 96 13.08 -15.87 -5.50
CA ARG A 96 14.08 -15.71 -4.43
C ARG A 96 13.57 -16.32 -3.13
N PRO A 97 14.38 -17.05 -2.39
CA PRO A 97 13.97 -17.61 -1.09
C PRO A 97 13.67 -16.48 -0.11
N THR A 98 12.66 -16.69 0.73
CA THR A 98 12.33 -15.83 1.87
C THR A 98 12.67 -16.57 3.16
N SER A 99 13.12 -15.87 4.19
CA SER A 99 13.35 -16.43 5.51
C SER A 99 12.04 -16.64 6.28
N LEU A 100 11.12 -15.70 6.10
CA LEU A 100 9.82 -15.71 6.76
C LEU A 100 8.78 -15.04 5.86
N ILE A 101 7.53 -15.51 5.97
CA ILE A 101 6.37 -14.81 5.43
C ILE A 101 5.37 -14.63 6.55
N THR A 102 4.79 -13.43 6.65
CA THR A 102 3.67 -13.17 7.55
C THR A 102 2.43 -12.81 6.75
N LEU A 103 1.31 -13.38 7.14
CA LEU A 103 -0.01 -13.12 6.57
C LEU A 103 -0.92 -12.66 7.69
N HIS A 104 -1.40 -11.43 7.63
CA HIS A 104 -2.28 -10.84 8.64
C HIS A 104 -3.69 -10.73 8.10
N PHE A 105 -4.66 -11.18 8.89
CA PHE A 105 -6.08 -11.12 8.58
C PHE A 105 -6.77 -9.98 9.34
N TYR A 106 -7.84 -9.50 8.76
CA TYR A 106 -8.83 -8.66 9.38
C TYR A 106 -10.22 -9.11 8.91
N LYS A 107 -11.10 -9.42 9.86
CA LYS A 107 -12.45 -9.97 9.58
C LYS A 107 -12.42 -11.17 8.62
N GLY A 108 -11.42 -12.04 8.80
CA GLY A 108 -11.27 -13.25 8.00
C GLY A 108 -10.68 -13.05 6.59
N HIS A 109 -10.23 -11.84 6.25
CA HIS A 109 -9.62 -11.51 4.95
C HIS A 109 -8.17 -11.06 5.10
N PRO A 110 -7.26 -11.46 4.20
CA PRO A 110 -5.85 -11.06 4.27
C PRO A 110 -5.73 -9.56 4.02
N ARG A 111 -5.37 -8.85 5.06
CA ARG A 111 -5.10 -7.42 5.04
C ARG A 111 -3.68 -7.11 4.60
N LYS A 112 -2.71 -7.93 5.04
CA LYS A 112 -1.29 -7.69 4.78
C LYS A 112 -0.55 -9.00 4.57
N ILE A 113 0.32 -9.02 3.57
CA ILE A 113 1.28 -10.11 3.30
C ILE A 113 2.67 -9.49 3.31
N ALA A 114 3.58 -9.99 4.14
CA ALA A 114 4.96 -9.52 4.15
C ALA A 114 5.94 -10.68 3.93
N PHE A 115 6.96 -10.41 3.12
CA PHE A 115 8.05 -11.33 2.75
C PHE A 115 9.34 -10.80 3.33
N VAL A 116 9.96 -11.55 4.24
CA VAL A 116 11.19 -11.19 4.93
C VAL A 116 12.38 -11.85 4.24
N PHE A 117 13.47 -11.12 4.10
CA PHE A 117 14.71 -11.54 3.47
C PHE A 117 15.89 -11.35 4.43
N ASP A 118 16.81 -12.32 4.45
CA ASP A 118 18.02 -12.24 5.27
C ASP A 118 19.14 -11.42 4.60
N LYS A 119 18.97 -11.06 3.32
CA LYS A 119 20.01 -10.40 2.53
C LYS A 119 19.49 -9.11 1.93
N LEU A 120 20.18 -8.01 2.20
CA LEU A 120 19.84 -6.68 1.68
C LEU A 120 20.02 -6.57 0.16
N ASP A 121 21.03 -7.21 -0.42
CA ASP A 121 21.28 -7.20 -1.86
C ASP A 121 20.11 -7.79 -2.66
N VAL A 122 19.45 -8.81 -2.10
CA VAL A 122 18.22 -9.38 -2.68
C VAL A 122 17.09 -8.34 -2.69
N LEU A 123 16.94 -7.58 -1.60
CA LEU A 123 15.92 -6.54 -1.51
C LEU A 123 16.13 -5.43 -2.53
N GLU A 124 17.38 -4.98 -2.73
CA GLU A 124 17.71 -3.93 -3.71
C GLU A 124 17.37 -4.32 -5.14
N GLN A 125 17.64 -5.58 -5.50
CA GLN A 125 17.24 -6.11 -6.81
C GLN A 125 15.72 -6.13 -6.97
N ILE A 126 14.99 -6.55 -5.94
CA ILE A 126 13.53 -6.60 -5.98
C ILE A 126 12.96 -5.18 -6.04
N GLU A 127 13.49 -4.23 -5.26
CA GLU A 127 13.10 -2.82 -5.30
C GLU A 127 13.21 -2.26 -6.71
N SER A 128 14.36 -2.47 -7.37
CA SER A 128 14.58 -2.07 -8.76
C SER A 128 13.56 -2.71 -9.73
N GLU A 129 13.24 -4.00 -9.56
CA GLU A 129 12.22 -4.67 -10.37
C GLU A 129 10.81 -4.09 -10.15
N LEU A 130 10.49 -3.73 -8.90
CA LEU A 130 9.21 -3.10 -8.55
C LEU A 130 9.10 -1.69 -9.14
N GLU A 131 10.17 -0.88 -9.06
CA GLU A 131 10.22 0.46 -9.67
C GLU A 131 10.11 0.40 -11.19
N ASN A 132 10.76 -0.57 -11.83
CA ASN A 132 10.61 -0.79 -13.27
C ASN A 132 9.17 -1.14 -13.66
N LYS A 133 8.50 -1.95 -12.85
CA LYS A 133 7.15 -2.44 -13.13
C LYS A 133 6.07 -1.42 -12.78
N TYR A 134 6.14 -0.83 -11.61
CA TYR A 134 5.07 -0.01 -11.04
C TYR A 134 5.35 1.49 -11.11
N GLY A 135 6.59 1.91 -11.23
CA GLY A 135 7.04 3.28 -11.21
C GLY A 135 7.90 3.59 -9.99
N MET A 136 8.39 4.83 -9.92
CA MET A 136 9.26 5.27 -8.84
C MET A 136 8.54 5.22 -7.49
N MET A 137 9.21 4.65 -6.49
CA MET A 137 8.69 4.58 -5.12
C MET A 137 8.96 5.89 -4.39
N ALA A 138 7.98 6.38 -3.64
CA ALA A 138 8.17 7.52 -2.75
C ALA A 138 8.94 7.10 -1.48
N GLU A 139 9.69 8.03 -0.92
CA GLU A 139 10.26 7.84 0.40
C GLU A 139 9.12 7.73 1.44
N GLY A 140 9.16 6.65 2.20
CA GLY A 140 8.20 6.38 3.25
C GLY A 140 8.71 6.86 4.62
N LYS A 141 8.48 6.04 5.65
CA LYS A 141 8.91 6.35 7.01
C LYS A 141 10.43 6.17 7.14
N GLU A 142 11.11 7.19 7.65
CA GLU A 142 12.52 7.13 8.02
C GLU A 142 12.67 7.38 9.53
N THR A 143 13.43 6.51 10.17
CA THR A 143 13.86 6.64 11.57
C THR A 143 15.31 6.17 11.66
N SER A 144 15.98 6.40 12.80
CA SER A 144 17.34 5.87 13.03
C SER A 144 17.45 4.34 12.89
N LYS A 145 16.33 3.64 12.94
CA LYS A 145 16.26 2.15 12.92
C LYS A 145 15.54 1.57 11.71
N MET A 146 14.93 2.40 10.86
CA MET A 146 14.12 1.92 9.74
C MET A 146 14.06 2.97 8.63
N LYS A 147 14.20 2.50 7.40
CA LYS A 147 13.92 3.28 6.19
C LYS A 147 12.96 2.50 5.31
N SER A 148 11.91 3.14 4.82
CA SER A 148 10.98 2.52 3.89
C SER A 148 10.82 3.32 2.62
N LYS A 149 10.41 2.62 1.56
CA LYS A 149 9.91 3.19 0.32
C LYS A 149 8.54 2.62 0.02
N VAL A 150 7.67 3.42 -0.55
CA VAL A 150 6.26 3.08 -0.77
C VAL A 150 5.86 3.37 -2.21
N ILE A 151 5.11 2.43 -2.79
CA ILE A 151 4.33 2.67 -4.00
C ILE A 151 2.90 2.18 -3.76
N PHE A 152 1.90 2.88 -4.31
CA PHE A 152 0.50 2.57 -4.05
C PHE A 152 -0.38 2.77 -5.29
N ASP A 153 -1.51 2.09 -5.30
CA ASP A 153 -2.63 2.36 -6.18
C ASP A 153 -3.91 2.59 -5.34
N ALA A 154 -5.08 2.60 -5.97
CA ALA A 154 -6.35 2.82 -5.28
C ALA A 154 -6.66 1.78 -4.19
N PHE A 155 -6.11 0.57 -4.30
CA PHE A 155 -6.49 -0.59 -3.50
C PHE A 155 -5.36 -1.21 -2.69
N THR A 156 -4.10 -0.89 -3.02
CA THR A 156 -2.94 -1.60 -2.48
C THR A 156 -1.81 -0.66 -2.14
N PHE A 157 -1.23 -0.81 -0.97
CA PHE A 157 0.09 -0.29 -0.62
C PHE A 157 1.13 -1.39 -0.76
N LEU A 158 2.21 -1.09 -1.46
CA LEU A 158 3.40 -1.92 -1.53
C LEU A 158 4.53 -1.16 -0.87
N GLU A 159 5.09 -1.72 0.19
CA GLU A 159 6.13 -1.12 1.00
C GLU A 159 7.38 -1.99 0.97
N VAL A 160 8.54 -1.39 0.75
CA VAL A 160 9.87 -1.98 0.89
C VAL A 160 10.51 -1.39 2.14
N VAL A 161 10.84 -2.22 3.11
CA VAL A 161 11.36 -1.78 4.40
C VAL A 161 12.73 -2.37 4.66
N ARG A 162 13.67 -1.49 5.04
CA ARG A 162 14.99 -1.82 5.56
C ARG A 162 15.02 -1.48 7.04
N ARG A 163 15.28 -2.45 7.90
CA ARG A 163 15.50 -2.23 9.33
C ARG A 163 16.99 -2.30 9.61
N PHE A 164 17.49 -1.26 10.23
CA PHE A 164 18.86 -1.17 10.74
C PHE A 164 18.83 -1.46 12.23
N GLU A 165 19.57 -2.43 12.70
CA GLU A 165 19.90 -2.82 14.07
C GLU A 165 18.86 -2.60 15.19
N TYR A 166 18.74 -3.61 16.03
CA TYR A 166 18.18 -3.52 17.38
C TYR A 166 19.33 -3.54 18.38
N GLU A 167 19.45 -2.52 19.25
CA GLU A 167 20.44 -2.48 20.31
C GLU A 167 20.38 -3.75 21.18
N GLY A 168 21.48 -4.50 21.24
CA GLY A 168 21.71 -5.57 22.20
C GLY A 168 21.60 -7.00 21.72
N HIS A 169 21.16 -7.28 20.51
CA HIS A 169 21.24 -8.60 19.89
C HIS A 169 21.94 -8.52 18.54
N VAL A 170 22.84 -9.46 18.27
CA VAL A 170 23.61 -9.63 17.04
C VAL A 170 22.68 -9.38 15.85
N GLY A 171 23.00 -8.35 15.05
CA GLY A 171 22.12 -7.74 14.07
C GLY A 171 21.53 -8.75 13.09
N PHE A 172 20.23 -8.79 13.04
CA PHE A 172 19.51 -9.22 11.86
C PHE A 172 18.97 -7.98 11.18
N ASP A 173 19.66 -7.52 10.13
CA ASP A 173 19.10 -6.58 9.18
C ASP A 173 17.88 -7.24 8.53
N HIS A 174 16.71 -6.98 9.07
CA HIS A 174 15.47 -7.49 8.48
C HIS A 174 15.03 -6.56 7.38
N ALA A 175 15.16 -7.04 6.16
CA ALA A 175 14.57 -6.42 4.99
C ALA A 175 13.27 -7.14 4.63
N TYR A 176 12.20 -6.41 4.38
CA TYR A 176 10.95 -7.03 3.97
C TYR A 176 10.21 -6.20 2.92
N ILE A 177 9.36 -6.89 2.16
CA ILE A 177 8.38 -6.30 1.25
C ILE A 177 7.00 -6.64 1.78
N ALA A 178 6.14 -5.65 1.89
CA ALA A 178 4.77 -5.84 2.34
C ALA A 178 3.76 -5.31 1.33
N TYR A 179 2.75 -6.13 1.06
CA TYR A 179 1.53 -5.76 0.33
C TYR A 179 0.41 -5.60 1.33
N THR A 180 -0.26 -4.46 1.32
CA THR A 180 -1.35 -4.14 2.25
C THR A 180 -2.59 -3.74 1.46
N ASP A 181 -3.73 -4.34 1.80
CA ASP A 181 -5.03 -3.93 1.31
C ASP A 181 -5.41 -2.58 1.93
N ALA A 182 -5.54 -1.55 1.11
CA ALA A 182 -5.76 -0.18 1.57
C ALA A 182 -7.14 0.02 2.22
N GLU A 183 -8.13 -0.74 1.79
CA GLU A 183 -9.50 -0.65 2.32
C GLU A 183 -9.59 -1.34 3.67
N LEU A 184 -9.13 -2.59 3.76
CA LEU A 184 -9.13 -3.35 5.01
C LEU A 184 -8.25 -2.71 6.09
N ASP A 185 -7.12 -2.12 5.70
CA ASP A 185 -6.24 -1.44 6.66
C ASP A 185 -6.87 -0.16 7.22
N ARG A 186 -7.55 0.64 6.37
CA ARG A 186 -8.32 1.81 6.82
C ARG A 186 -9.47 1.41 7.72
N ALA A 187 -10.22 0.36 7.37
CA ALA A 187 -11.34 -0.12 8.19
C ALA A 187 -10.88 -0.55 9.59
N ARG A 188 -9.75 -1.27 9.67
CA ARG A 188 -9.15 -1.69 10.94
C ARG A 188 -8.68 -0.50 11.79
N LEU A 189 -8.07 0.49 11.18
CA LEU A 189 -7.62 1.69 11.89
C LEU A 189 -8.79 2.50 12.44
N ALA A 190 -9.85 2.68 11.65
CA ALA A 190 -11.05 3.39 12.08
C ALA A 190 -11.75 2.68 13.25
N GLU A 191 -11.78 1.35 13.27
CA GLU A 191 -12.33 0.58 14.39
C GLU A 191 -11.54 0.78 15.68
N LYS A 192 -10.20 0.69 15.59
CA LYS A 192 -9.32 0.94 16.75
C LYS A 192 -9.43 2.37 17.32
N GLU A 193 -9.62 3.37 16.46
CA GLU A 193 -9.84 4.75 16.90
C GLU A 193 -11.18 4.94 17.60
N SER A 194 -12.19 4.11 17.28
CA SER A 194 -13.51 4.18 17.91
C SER A 194 -13.58 3.50 19.28
N GLU A 195 -12.58 2.71 19.67
CA GLU A 195 -12.49 1.99 20.96
C GLU A 195 -11.78 2.83 22.06
N ILE A 196 -11.23 4.01 21.72
CA ILE A 196 -10.54 4.94 22.62
C ILE A 196 -11.50 6.05 23.06
#